data_fed5eed2ca2ce45c6f392ad4f5ab5ea2
#
_entry.id   fed5eed2ca2ce45c6f392ad4f5ab5ea2
#
_cell.length_a   1.000
_cell.length_b   1.000
_cell.length_c   1.000
_cell.angle_alpha   90.00
_cell.angle_beta   90.00
_cell.angle_gamma   90.00
#
_symmetry.space_group_name_H-M   'P 1'
#
loop_
_entity.id
_entity.type
_entity.pdbx_description
1 polymer ?
#
loop_
_entity_poly.entity_id
_entity_poly.type
_entity_poly.pdbx_seq_one_letter_code
_entity_poly.pdbx_strand_id
1 'polypeptide(L)'
;MKYVVIDLEMNAIAANYPEKRKISMLEVIEIGAVLLDEKYQEIGSFVTLVKPQYNDHIEKRYEKLTGIKNSMVQSAPYFEEALNMFLDWCNSIPDQVEYIKTLGIDRNNSLK
;
A
#
# COMPACT_ATOMS: atom_id res chain seq x y z
N MET A 1 -0.77 -6.12 24.05
CA MET A 1 -0.24 -5.39 22.88
C MET A 1 -1.04 -5.77 21.65
N LYS A 2 -1.32 -4.79 20.80
CA LYS A 2 -1.99 -5.03 19.51
C LYS A 2 -0.97 -4.94 18.40
N TYR A 3 -1.32 -5.43 17.22
CA TYR A 3 -0.42 -5.47 16.07
C TYR A 3 -1.09 -4.85 14.86
N VAL A 4 -0.34 -4.02 14.14
CA VAL A 4 -0.76 -3.52 12.82
C VAL A 4 0.12 -4.19 11.78
N VAL A 5 -0.50 -4.95 10.89
CA VAL A 5 0.20 -5.61 9.79
C VAL A 5 -0.03 -4.77 8.53
N ILE A 6 1.04 -4.27 7.96
CA ILE A 6 1.02 -3.35 6.82
C ILE A 6 1.38 -4.11 5.56
N ASP A 7 0.55 -3.96 4.54
CA ASP A 7 0.72 -4.62 3.24
C ASP A 7 0.68 -3.55 2.15
N LEU A 8 1.72 -3.48 1.35
CA LEU A 8 1.84 -2.49 0.28
C LEU A 8 1.78 -3.16 -1.07
N GLU A 9 1.10 -2.52 -2.03
CA GLU A 9 1.15 -2.91 -3.43
C GLU A 9 1.95 -1.86 -4.20
N MET A 10 2.76 -2.32 -5.16
CA MET A 10 3.71 -1.48 -5.87
C MET A 10 3.54 -1.56 -7.37
N ASN A 11 3.93 -0.48 -8.03
CA ASN A 11 4.06 -0.42 -9.48
C ASN A 11 5.51 -0.05 -9.81
N ALA A 12 6.03 -0.56 -10.91
CA ALA A 12 7.38 -0.20 -11.33
C ALA A 12 7.39 1.18 -11.98
N ILE A 13 8.46 1.94 -11.74
CA ILE A 13 8.69 3.18 -12.45
C ILE A 13 9.31 2.83 -13.79
N ALA A 14 8.74 3.33 -14.87
CA ALA A 14 9.14 2.98 -16.21
C ALA A 14 10.61 3.33 -16.49
N ALA A 15 11.26 2.52 -17.32
CA ALA A 15 12.69 2.69 -17.64
C ALA A 15 12.98 3.99 -18.38
N ASN A 16 11.98 4.59 -19.03
CA ASN A 16 12.14 5.86 -19.72
C ASN A 16 12.11 7.08 -18.78
N TYR A 17 12.04 6.84 -17.47
CA TYR A 17 12.14 7.90 -16.46
C TYR A 17 13.38 7.68 -15.58
N PRO A 18 14.59 7.76 -16.15
CA PRO A 18 15.81 7.40 -15.41
C PRO A 18 16.04 8.26 -14.17
N GLU A 19 15.64 9.53 -14.20
CA GLU A 19 15.82 10.41 -13.04
C GLU A 19 14.95 9.97 -11.87
N LYS A 20 13.75 9.51 -12.16
CA LYS A 20 12.82 9.04 -11.13
C LYS A 20 13.26 7.70 -10.58
N ARG A 21 13.83 6.84 -11.41
CA ARG A 21 14.35 5.53 -10.99
C ARG A 21 15.57 5.64 -10.09
N LYS A 22 16.28 6.75 -10.13
CA LYS A 22 17.38 6.99 -9.20
C LYS A 22 16.88 7.15 -7.78
N ILE A 23 15.64 7.62 -7.63
CA ILE A 23 15.03 7.82 -6.32
C ILE A 23 14.41 6.51 -5.85
N SER A 24 13.64 5.87 -6.72
CA SER A 24 13.00 4.60 -6.42
C SER A 24 12.70 3.85 -7.71
N MET A 25 12.82 2.54 -7.67
CA MET A 25 12.44 1.69 -8.80
C MET A 25 10.98 1.30 -8.75
N LEU A 26 10.35 1.44 -7.59
CA LEU A 26 8.96 1.07 -7.35
C LEU A 26 8.24 2.24 -6.71
N GLU A 27 6.94 2.29 -6.95
CA GLU A 27 6.10 3.31 -6.33
C GLU A 27 4.84 2.64 -5.76
N VAL A 28 4.44 3.08 -4.57
CA VAL A 28 3.29 2.49 -3.87
C VAL A 28 2.01 2.89 -4.58
N ILE A 29 1.13 1.93 -4.82
CA ILE A 29 -0.20 2.16 -5.40
C ILE A 29 -1.35 1.72 -4.48
N GLU A 30 -1.02 1.09 -3.36
CA GLU A 30 -2.02 0.80 -2.33
C GLU A 30 -1.33 0.64 -0.98
N ILE A 31 -1.94 1.20 0.06
CA ILE A 31 -1.55 0.98 1.44
C ILE A 31 -2.70 0.23 2.11
N GLY A 32 -2.42 -0.96 2.59
CA GLY A 32 -3.38 -1.76 3.35
C GLY A 32 -2.83 -2.08 4.72
N ALA A 33 -3.72 -2.24 5.69
CA ALA A 33 -3.31 -2.64 7.04
C ALA A 33 -4.44 -3.35 7.74
N VAL A 34 -4.09 -4.29 8.60
CA VAL A 34 -5.03 -4.94 9.51
C VAL A 34 -4.56 -4.74 10.93
N LEU A 35 -5.51 -4.51 11.82
CA LEU A 35 -5.26 -4.42 13.24
C LEU A 35 -5.63 -5.74 13.88
N LEU A 36 -4.69 -6.35 14.59
CA LEU A 36 -4.88 -7.61 15.29
C LEU A 36 -4.83 -7.40 16.80
N ASP A 37 -5.65 -8.15 17.52
CA ASP A 37 -5.60 -8.15 18.99
C ASP A 37 -4.48 -9.07 19.50
N GLU A 38 -4.43 -9.27 20.80
CA GLU A 38 -3.41 -10.10 21.44
C GLU A 38 -3.48 -11.56 21.04
N LYS A 39 -4.62 -11.99 20.51
CA LYS A 39 -4.82 -13.36 20.01
C LYS A 39 -4.69 -13.45 18.51
N TYR A 40 -4.17 -12.39 17.88
CA TYR A 40 -3.97 -12.29 16.42
C TYR A 40 -5.29 -12.35 15.63
N GLN A 41 -6.39 -11.93 16.23
CA GLN A 41 -7.66 -11.84 15.51
C GLN A 41 -7.84 -10.44 14.96
N GLU A 42 -8.37 -10.36 13.75
CA GLU A 42 -8.58 -9.07 13.09
C GLU A 42 -9.70 -8.29 13.78
N ILE A 43 -9.40 -7.09 14.23
CA ILE A 43 -10.35 -6.21 14.91
C ILE A 43 -10.50 -4.86 14.22
N GLY A 44 -9.77 -4.62 13.16
CA GLY A 44 -9.89 -3.41 12.37
C GLY A 44 -9.05 -3.49 11.11
N SER A 45 -9.32 -2.61 10.17
CA SER A 45 -8.55 -2.56 8.92
C SER A 45 -8.57 -1.17 8.31
N PHE A 46 -7.60 -0.93 7.45
CA PHE A 46 -7.48 0.31 6.69
C PHE A 46 -7.00 -0.05 5.29
N VAL A 47 -7.52 0.61 4.27
CA VAL A 47 -7.01 0.48 2.92
C VAL A 47 -7.22 1.78 2.15
N THR A 48 -6.22 2.18 1.40
CA THR A 48 -6.36 3.27 0.44
C THR A 48 -5.55 2.98 -0.80
N LEU A 49 -6.12 3.26 -1.95
CA LEU A 49 -5.36 3.28 -3.19
C LEU A 49 -4.52 4.55 -3.23
N VAL A 50 -3.45 4.52 -4.00
CA VAL A 50 -2.54 5.66 -4.16
C VAL A 50 -2.37 5.93 -5.64
N LYS A 51 -2.57 7.18 -6.03
CA LYS A 51 -2.39 7.56 -7.42
C LYS A 51 -0.91 7.61 -7.77
N PRO A 52 -0.48 6.95 -8.86
CA PRO A 52 0.92 7.02 -9.29
C PRO A 52 1.34 8.47 -9.55
N GLN A 53 2.49 8.83 -9.02
CA GLN A 53 3.04 10.18 -9.13
C GLN A 53 4.21 10.24 -10.09
N TYR A 54 5.08 9.24 -10.05
CA TYR A 54 6.30 9.21 -10.85
C TYR A 54 6.13 8.46 -12.15
N ASN A 55 5.10 7.65 -12.26
CA ASN A 55 4.67 7.04 -13.51
C ASN A 55 3.26 7.54 -13.79
N ASP A 56 2.93 7.78 -15.05
CA ASP A 56 1.59 8.27 -15.41
C ASP A 56 0.57 7.15 -15.48
N HIS A 57 0.99 5.90 -15.38
CA HIS A 57 0.07 4.76 -15.39
C HIS A 57 0.69 3.55 -14.70
N ILE A 58 -0.17 2.60 -14.32
CA ILE A 58 0.24 1.31 -13.81
C ILE A 58 0.52 0.40 -15.00
N GLU A 59 1.69 -0.20 -15.03
CA GLU A 59 2.05 -1.14 -16.09
C GLU A 59 1.09 -2.32 -16.10
N LYS A 60 0.77 -2.80 -17.30
CA LYS A 60 -0.20 -3.88 -17.47
C LYS A 60 0.13 -5.12 -16.65
N ARG A 61 1.40 -5.44 -16.55
CA ARG A 61 1.89 -6.55 -15.76
C ARG A 61 1.53 -6.40 -14.27
N TYR A 62 1.62 -5.18 -13.77
CA TYR A 62 1.32 -4.89 -12.37
C TYR A 62 -0.18 -4.78 -12.12
N GLU A 63 -0.97 -4.36 -13.10
CA GLU A 63 -2.42 -4.45 -13.00
C GLU A 63 -2.86 -5.90 -12.79
N LYS A 64 -2.23 -6.81 -13.54
CA LYS A 64 -2.54 -8.24 -13.44
C LYS A 64 -2.10 -8.83 -12.12
N LEU A 65 -0.92 -8.45 -11.66
CA LEU A 65 -0.32 -8.98 -10.44
C LEU A 65 -1.05 -8.51 -9.19
N THR A 66 -1.41 -7.24 -9.14
CA THR A 66 -2.01 -6.63 -7.95
C THR A 66 -3.53 -6.64 -7.98
N GLY A 67 -4.12 -6.73 -9.15
CA GLY A 67 -5.56 -6.56 -9.32
C GLY A 67 -5.99 -5.09 -9.31
N ILE A 68 -5.06 -4.15 -9.25
CA ILE A 68 -5.35 -2.72 -9.21
C ILE A 68 -5.21 -2.16 -10.60
N LYS A 69 -6.30 -1.63 -11.14
CA LYS A 69 -6.35 -1.09 -12.50
C LYS A 69 -6.17 0.41 -12.52
N ASN A 70 -5.69 0.94 -13.64
CA ASN A 70 -5.50 2.38 -13.81
C ASN A 70 -6.77 3.18 -13.53
N SER A 71 -7.92 2.65 -13.94
CA SER A 71 -9.20 3.32 -13.68
C SER A 71 -9.52 3.46 -12.20
N MET A 72 -8.98 2.57 -11.36
CA MET A 72 -9.25 2.59 -9.92
C MET A 72 -8.48 3.66 -9.18
N VAL A 73 -7.33 4.07 -9.68
CA VAL A 73 -6.45 5.02 -8.99
C VAL A 73 -6.59 6.45 -9.48
N GLN A 74 -7.42 6.70 -10.49
CA GLN A 74 -7.54 8.05 -11.07
C GLN A 74 -7.99 9.12 -10.07
N SER A 75 -8.86 8.77 -9.16
CA SER A 75 -9.34 9.68 -8.13
C SER A 75 -8.74 9.42 -6.76
N ALA A 76 -7.75 8.55 -6.69
CA ALA A 76 -7.07 8.25 -5.44
C ALA A 76 -6.13 9.39 -5.05
N PRO A 77 -5.80 9.52 -3.76
CA PRO A 77 -4.83 10.52 -3.33
C PRO A 77 -3.42 10.14 -3.77
N TYR A 78 -2.55 11.13 -3.87
CA TYR A 78 -1.13 10.89 -4.03
C TYR A 78 -0.56 10.36 -2.72
N PHE A 79 0.67 9.85 -2.76
CA PHE A 79 1.26 9.13 -1.63
C PHE A 79 1.28 9.93 -0.33
N GLU A 80 1.63 11.20 -0.38
CA GLU A 80 1.72 12.02 0.83
C GLU A 80 0.39 12.08 1.59
N GLU A 81 -0.70 12.32 0.86
CA GLU A 81 -2.02 12.35 1.45
C GLU A 81 -2.44 10.97 1.95
N ALA A 82 -2.18 9.93 1.15
CA ALA A 82 -2.49 8.56 1.52
C ALA A 82 -1.75 8.14 2.80
N LEU A 83 -0.48 8.53 2.91
CA LEU A 83 0.31 8.27 4.10
C LEU A 83 -0.27 8.98 5.32
N ASN A 84 -0.68 10.24 5.17
CA ASN A 84 -1.30 10.97 6.26
C ASN A 84 -2.60 10.32 6.71
N MET A 85 -3.41 9.83 5.78
CA MET A 85 -4.63 9.09 6.11
C MET A 85 -4.30 7.83 6.92
N PHE A 86 -3.27 7.12 6.52
CA PHE A 86 -2.82 5.91 7.23
C PHE A 86 -2.33 6.27 8.64
N LEU A 87 -1.53 7.32 8.78
CA LEU A 87 -1.03 7.76 10.08
C LEU A 87 -2.15 8.21 11.01
N ASP A 88 -3.17 8.88 10.47
CA ASP A 88 -4.34 9.27 11.25
C ASP A 88 -5.08 8.04 11.77
N TRP A 89 -5.21 7.02 10.92
CA TRP A 89 -5.81 5.76 11.35
C TRP A 89 -5.00 5.09 12.45
N CYS A 90 -3.68 5.05 12.33
CA CYS A 90 -2.80 4.50 13.35
C CYS A 90 -2.95 5.26 14.67
N ASN A 91 -3.02 6.58 14.60
CA ASN A 91 -3.16 7.42 15.80
C ASN A 91 -4.51 7.29 16.47
N SER A 92 -5.50 6.74 15.77
CA SER A 92 -6.82 6.49 16.36
C SER A 92 -6.85 5.23 17.21
N ILE A 93 -5.81 4.40 17.15
CA ILE A 93 -5.75 3.15 17.91
C ILE A 93 -5.29 3.49 19.34
N PRO A 94 -6.12 3.22 20.35
CA PRO A 94 -5.83 3.70 21.70
C PRO A 94 -4.75 2.94 22.46
N ASP A 95 -4.40 1.75 22.01
CA ASP A 95 -3.50 0.88 22.72
C ASP A 95 -2.08 0.92 22.16
N GLN A 96 -1.15 0.34 22.90
CA GLN A 96 0.19 0.12 22.38
C GLN A 96 0.15 -0.84 21.20
N VAL A 97 0.83 -0.46 20.13
CA VAL A 97 0.79 -1.21 18.87
C VAL A 97 2.21 -1.51 18.41
N GLU A 98 2.42 -2.72 17.93
CA GLU A 98 3.61 -3.09 17.20
C GLU A 98 3.29 -3.14 15.71
N TYR A 99 4.12 -2.51 14.89
CA TYR A 99 3.89 -2.41 13.44
C TYR A 99 4.74 -3.44 12.71
N ILE A 100 4.08 -4.24 11.87
CA ILE A 100 4.71 -5.28 11.07
C ILE A 100 4.42 -5.01 9.60
N LYS A 101 5.48 -4.88 8.80
CA LYS A 101 5.33 -4.64 7.38
C LYS A 101 5.50 -5.94 6.63
N THR A 102 4.60 -6.20 5.70
CA THR A 102 4.76 -7.30 4.75
C THR A 102 4.92 -6.72 3.35
N LEU A 103 5.49 -7.50 2.45
CA LEU A 103 5.57 -7.10 1.05
C LEU A 103 4.35 -7.65 0.36
N GLY A 104 3.57 -6.75 -0.21
CA GLY A 104 2.47 -7.15 -1.05
C GLY A 104 3.04 -7.72 -2.32
N ILE A 105 2.76 -8.96 -2.62
CA ILE A 105 3.28 -9.60 -3.80
C ILE A 105 2.16 -9.90 -4.75
N ASP A 106 1.39 -10.89 -4.47
CA ASP A 106 0.31 -11.33 -5.33
C ASP A 106 -0.91 -11.63 -4.47
N ARG A 107 -1.98 -10.91 -4.72
CA ARG A 107 -3.20 -11.10 -3.96
C ARG A 107 -3.82 -12.47 -4.16
N ASN A 108 -3.55 -13.07 -5.31
CA ASN A 108 -4.07 -14.40 -5.60
C ASN A 108 -3.19 -15.47 -4.99
N ASN A 109 -1.96 -15.12 -4.65
CA ASN A 109 -1.02 -16.03 -4.09
C ASN A 109 -0.78 -15.63 -2.66
N SER A 110 -1.75 -15.73 -1.89
CA SER A 110 -1.73 -15.18 -0.57
C SER A 110 -0.59 -15.74 0.25
N LEU A 111 0.11 -14.87 0.90
CA LEU A 111 1.17 -15.19 1.76
C LEU A 111 0.79 -15.89 2.96
N LYS A 112 -0.35 -15.98 3.12
CA LYS A 112 -0.92 -16.32 4.36
C LYS A 112 -0.65 -17.66 4.88
#